data_1bbc67b04550de5ce93fcda2c3c77364
#
_entry.id   1bbc67b04550de5ce93fcda2c3c77364
#
_cell.length_a   1.000
_cell.length_b   1.000
_cell.length_c   1.000
_cell.angle_alpha   90.00
_cell.angle_beta   90.00
_cell.angle_gamma   90.00
#
_symmetry.space_group_name_H-M   'P 1'
#
loop_
_entity.id
_entity.type
_entity.pdbx_description
1 polymer ?
#
loop_
_entity_poly.entity_id
_entity_poly.type
_entity_poly.pdbx_seq_one_letter_code
_entity_poly.pdbx_strand_id
1 'polypeptide(L)'
;MAKIYEDLTKLVGHTPLVELGHVEKAENLKARLVAKVEYFNPGGSVKDRIALAMIEAAEADGSLKPGAQIIEPTSGNTGIGLAWVASVKGYRLTLTMPETMSDERKRLLRALGATLVLTPGADGMNGAIKKAEELRNATPGSVILQQFENDANPAAHQRTTGEEIWTDTDGEVDIFVAGVGTGGTVSGVAEALKAHKPEVRAVAVEPESSPVLSGGKPGPHKIQGIGAGFKPKNYHSDAIDTVIPVSNEDAFSGARQLAKQEGLLVGISSGAAFSAALELAKQPENEGKTIVVLLPDTGERYLSTPLFVTE
;
A
#
# COMPACT_ATOMS: atom_id res chain seq x y z
N MET A 1 14.36 -29.22 9.49
CA MET A 1 13.92 -28.49 10.69
C MET A 1 12.45 -28.12 10.53
N ALA A 2 11.65 -28.22 11.59
CA ALA A 2 10.25 -27.83 11.57
C ALA A 2 10.15 -26.31 11.32
N LYS A 3 9.25 -25.89 10.41
CA LYS A 3 8.95 -24.47 10.13
C LYS A 3 7.65 -24.10 10.86
N ILE A 4 7.73 -23.96 12.18
CA ILE A 4 6.62 -23.49 13.00
C ILE A 4 6.97 -22.06 13.43
N TYR A 5 6.15 -21.10 13.02
CA TYR A 5 6.33 -19.69 13.37
C TYR A 5 5.74 -19.41 14.75
N GLU A 6 6.39 -18.56 15.52
CA GLU A 6 5.98 -18.17 16.86
C GLU A 6 4.59 -17.51 16.87
N ASP A 7 4.39 -16.58 15.93
CA ASP A 7 3.13 -15.90 15.72
C ASP A 7 3.02 -15.37 14.26
N LEU A 8 1.90 -14.76 13.95
CA LEU A 8 1.58 -14.29 12.61
C LEU A 8 2.47 -13.12 12.13
N THR A 9 3.09 -12.35 13.06
CA THR A 9 3.98 -11.23 12.68
C THR A 9 5.23 -11.70 11.95
N LYS A 10 5.66 -12.95 12.19
CA LYS A 10 6.83 -13.57 11.53
C LYS A 10 6.59 -13.93 10.06
N LEU A 11 5.36 -13.77 9.58
CA LEU A 11 4.98 -14.04 8.19
C LEU A 11 4.82 -12.76 7.36
N VAL A 12 5.07 -11.59 7.94
CA VAL A 12 5.02 -10.33 7.21
C VAL A 12 6.20 -10.23 6.25
N GLY A 13 5.94 -9.86 5.01
CA GLY A 13 6.97 -9.76 3.98
C GLY A 13 7.23 -11.08 3.25
N HIS A 14 8.39 -11.18 2.63
CA HIS A 14 8.78 -12.31 1.78
C HIS A 14 7.71 -12.67 0.75
N THR A 15 7.06 -11.63 0.22
CA THR A 15 6.00 -11.79 -0.78
C THR A 15 6.61 -12.16 -2.13
N PRO A 16 5.92 -12.96 -2.96
CA PRO A 16 6.49 -13.44 -4.20
C PRO A 16 6.60 -12.35 -5.28
N LEU A 17 7.58 -12.52 -6.16
CA LEU A 17 7.57 -11.95 -7.50
C LEU A 17 6.93 -12.95 -8.48
N VAL A 18 6.05 -12.46 -9.34
CA VAL A 18 5.35 -13.24 -10.36
C VAL A 18 5.56 -12.59 -11.73
N GLU A 19 6.08 -13.35 -12.69
CA GLU A 19 6.22 -12.87 -14.06
C GLU A 19 4.87 -12.82 -14.76
N LEU A 20 4.56 -11.72 -15.44
CA LEU A 20 3.28 -11.50 -16.12
C LEU A 20 3.35 -11.98 -17.59
N GLY A 21 3.72 -13.23 -17.79
CA GLY A 21 4.06 -13.79 -19.10
C GLY A 21 2.88 -13.88 -20.07
N HIS A 22 1.64 -14.01 -19.58
CA HIS A 22 0.47 -13.97 -20.47
C HIS A 22 0.20 -12.55 -20.97
N VAL A 23 0.38 -11.54 -20.11
CA VAL A 23 0.29 -10.12 -20.49
C VAL A 23 1.39 -9.79 -21.49
N GLU A 24 2.64 -10.15 -21.21
CA GLU A 24 3.78 -9.91 -22.10
C GLU A 24 3.54 -10.44 -23.50
N LYS A 25 3.04 -11.68 -23.58
CA LYS A 25 2.72 -12.33 -24.85
C LYS A 25 1.52 -11.66 -25.55
N ALA A 26 0.46 -11.34 -24.82
CA ALA A 26 -0.75 -10.74 -25.38
C ALA A 26 -0.49 -9.34 -25.95
N GLU A 27 0.35 -8.56 -25.26
CA GLU A 27 0.71 -7.19 -25.63
C GLU A 27 1.98 -7.12 -26.50
N ASN A 28 2.59 -8.26 -26.84
CA ASN A 28 3.85 -8.36 -27.60
C ASN A 28 4.98 -7.49 -27.00
N LEU A 29 5.11 -7.52 -25.66
CA LEU A 29 6.11 -6.72 -24.96
C LEU A 29 7.53 -7.22 -25.24
N LYS A 30 8.48 -6.29 -25.21
CA LYS A 30 9.93 -6.56 -25.28
C LYS A 30 10.64 -6.36 -23.94
N ALA A 31 9.97 -5.71 -23.00
CA ALA A 31 10.38 -5.62 -21.61
C ALA A 31 9.82 -6.81 -20.82
N ARG A 32 10.52 -7.22 -19.77
CA ARG A 32 10.07 -8.20 -18.78
C ARG A 32 9.23 -7.49 -17.73
N LEU A 33 8.02 -7.96 -17.48
CA LEU A 33 7.08 -7.36 -16.54
C LEU A 33 6.82 -8.30 -15.36
N VAL A 34 7.19 -7.87 -14.15
CA VAL A 34 7.16 -8.69 -12.93
C VAL A 34 6.30 -8.01 -11.86
N ALA A 35 5.41 -8.74 -11.24
CA ALA A 35 4.55 -8.27 -10.16
C ALA A 35 5.09 -8.65 -8.78
N LYS A 36 5.28 -7.67 -7.88
CA LYS A 36 5.47 -7.90 -6.44
C LYS A 36 4.10 -8.00 -5.78
N VAL A 37 3.71 -9.21 -5.39
CA VAL A 37 2.31 -9.52 -5.01
C VAL A 37 2.11 -9.42 -3.50
N GLU A 38 1.74 -8.24 -3.01
CA GLU A 38 1.67 -7.90 -1.59
C GLU A 38 0.45 -8.47 -0.85
N TYR A 39 -0.53 -9.03 -1.55
CA TYR A 39 -1.65 -9.69 -0.87
C TYR A 39 -1.27 -11.02 -0.19
N PHE A 40 -0.07 -11.54 -0.41
CA PHE A 40 0.47 -12.68 0.32
C PHE A 40 0.88 -12.34 1.76
N ASN A 41 0.91 -11.08 2.14
CA ASN A 41 1.02 -10.72 3.56
C ASN A 41 -0.19 -11.27 4.35
N PRO A 42 -0.04 -11.56 5.66
CA PRO A 42 -1.07 -12.18 6.50
C PRO A 42 -2.43 -11.49 6.48
N GLY A 43 -2.46 -10.17 6.49
CA GLY A 43 -3.67 -9.35 6.41
C GLY A 43 -4.07 -9.00 4.98
N GLY A 44 -3.40 -9.57 3.96
CA GLY A 44 -3.76 -9.43 2.55
C GLY A 44 -3.40 -8.09 1.91
N SER A 45 -2.41 -7.36 2.43
CA SER A 45 -1.94 -6.13 1.80
C SER A 45 -0.52 -5.72 2.21
N VAL A 46 0.06 -4.83 1.42
CA VAL A 46 1.34 -4.15 1.69
C VAL A 46 1.36 -3.41 3.03
N LYS A 47 0.19 -3.03 3.56
CA LYS A 47 0.09 -2.26 4.80
C LYS A 47 0.40 -3.07 6.05
N ASP A 48 0.44 -4.38 5.97
CA ASP A 48 0.87 -5.23 7.06
C ASP A 48 2.32 -4.91 7.48
N ARG A 49 3.18 -4.60 6.49
CA ARG A 49 4.57 -4.23 6.71
C ARG A 49 4.69 -2.97 7.59
N ILE A 50 3.97 -1.93 7.21
CA ILE A 50 4.03 -0.67 7.96
C ILE A 50 3.27 -0.73 9.28
N ALA A 51 2.20 -1.50 9.38
CA ALA A 51 1.47 -1.70 10.62
C ALA A 51 2.39 -2.34 11.68
N LEU A 52 3.11 -3.38 11.30
CA LEU A 52 4.10 -4.02 12.18
C LEU A 52 5.24 -3.05 12.53
N ALA A 53 5.85 -2.43 11.52
CA ALA A 53 7.02 -1.57 11.71
C ALA A 53 6.73 -0.33 12.58
N MET A 54 5.57 0.31 12.40
CA MET A 54 5.20 1.48 13.21
C MET A 54 4.93 1.10 14.68
N ILE A 55 4.32 -0.07 14.92
CA ILE A 55 4.11 -0.57 16.28
C ILE A 55 5.47 -0.89 16.92
N GLU A 56 6.34 -1.63 16.23
CA GLU A 56 7.67 -1.98 16.73
C GLU A 56 8.57 -0.77 16.99
N ALA A 57 8.49 0.24 16.14
CA ALA A 57 9.21 1.50 16.35
C ALA A 57 8.71 2.22 17.63
N ALA A 58 7.39 2.27 17.83
CA ALA A 58 6.81 2.88 19.03
C ALA A 58 7.08 2.08 20.33
N GLU A 59 7.24 0.76 20.21
CA GLU A 59 7.73 -0.09 21.31
C GLU A 59 9.19 0.23 21.63
N ALA A 60 10.03 0.34 20.61
CA ALA A 60 11.47 0.53 20.75
C ALA A 60 11.82 1.91 21.34
N ASP A 61 11.11 2.96 20.96
CA ASP A 61 11.29 4.32 21.50
C ASP A 61 10.58 4.54 22.85
N GLY A 62 9.79 3.56 23.30
CA GLY A 62 9.05 3.58 24.57
C GLY A 62 7.80 4.44 24.58
N SER A 63 7.36 4.97 23.44
CA SER A 63 6.09 5.71 23.32
C SER A 63 4.87 4.80 23.45
N LEU A 64 4.97 3.54 23.00
CA LEU A 64 3.94 2.52 23.14
C LEU A 64 4.33 1.50 24.23
N LYS A 65 3.64 1.55 25.37
CA LYS A 65 3.86 0.63 26.48
C LYS A 65 3.00 -0.63 26.37
N PRO A 66 3.42 -1.79 26.94
CA PRO A 66 2.61 -3.00 26.96
C PRO A 66 1.17 -2.74 27.44
N GLY A 67 0.17 -3.20 26.69
CA GLY A 67 -1.25 -3.02 27.00
C GLY A 67 -1.80 -1.62 26.75
N ALA A 68 -1.02 -0.67 26.22
CA ALA A 68 -1.46 0.66 25.84
C ALA A 68 -2.48 0.62 24.71
N GLN A 69 -3.08 1.76 24.43
CA GLN A 69 -4.05 1.92 23.35
C GLN A 69 -3.43 2.60 22.14
N ILE A 70 -3.60 1.98 20.99
CA ILE A 70 -3.30 2.59 19.69
C ILE A 70 -4.60 3.21 19.18
N ILE A 71 -4.50 4.43 18.67
CA ILE A 71 -5.61 5.14 18.04
C ILE A 71 -5.12 5.54 16.64
N GLU A 72 -5.89 5.26 15.59
CA GLU A 72 -5.47 5.65 14.24
C GLU A 72 -6.68 6.09 13.39
N PRO A 73 -6.59 7.24 12.71
CA PRO A 73 -7.63 7.66 11.78
C PRO A 73 -7.43 6.96 10.43
N THR A 74 -8.08 5.82 10.26
CA THR A 74 -8.01 5.06 9.01
C THR A 74 -9.17 4.09 8.86
N SER A 75 -9.61 3.90 7.64
CA SER A 75 -10.61 2.89 7.25
C SER A 75 -10.07 1.91 6.22
N GLY A 76 -8.82 2.10 5.79
CA GLY A 76 -8.19 1.33 4.73
C GLY A 76 -7.40 0.11 5.21
N ASN A 77 -6.51 -0.34 4.36
CA ASN A 77 -5.64 -1.50 4.61
C ASN A 77 -4.73 -1.32 5.84
N THR A 78 -4.33 -0.09 6.14
CA THR A 78 -3.57 0.20 7.36
C THR A 78 -4.37 -0.16 8.61
N GLY A 79 -5.67 0.15 8.65
CA GLY A 79 -6.53 -0.25 9.76
C GLY A 79 -6.63 -1.75 9.93
N ILE A 80 -6.67 -2.51 8.84
CA ILE A 80 -6.67 -3.98 8.88
C ILE A 80 -5.32 -4.50 9.40
N GLY A 81 -4.21 -3.99 8.87
CA GLY A 81 -2.87 -4.35 9.33
C GLY A 81 -2.69 -4.05 10.82
N LEU A 82 -3.04 -2.85 11.27
CA LEU A 82 -2.98 -2.48 12.69
C LEU A 82 -3.88 -3.38 13.56
N ALA A 83 -5.07 -3.74 13.08
CA ALA A 83 -6.01 -4.53 13.86
C ALA A 83 -5.48 -5.93 14.17
N TRP A 84 -4.98 -6.65 13.17
CA TRP A 84 -4.45 -7.98 13.42
C TRP A 84 -3.10 -7.95 14.16
N VAL A 85 -2.20 -6.99 13.87
CA VAL A 85 -0.93 -6.86 14.60
C VAL A 85 -1.17 -6.50 16.06
N ALA A 86 -2.05 -5.53 16.34
CA ALA A 86 -2.41 -5.15 17.70
C ALA A 86 -3.01 -6.34 18.47
N SER A 87 -3.87 -7.13 17.83
CA SER A 87 -4.43 -8.36 18.42
C SER A 87 -3.34 -9.36 18.82
N VAL A 88 -2.39 -9.63 17.93
CA VAL A 88 -1.28 -10.57 18.19
C VAL A 88 -0.36 -10.06 19.30
N LYS A 89 -0.06 -8.76 19.31
CA LYS A 89 0.86 -8.14 20.29
C LYS A 89 0.17 -7.73 21.60
N GLY A 90 -1.15 -7.92 21.74
CA GLY A 90 -1.90 -7.64 22.96
C GLY A 90 -2.19 -6.15 23.21
N TYR A 91 -2.25 -5.32 22.16
CA TYR A 91 -2.63 -3.92 22.25
C TYR A 91 -4.13 -3.71 22.02
N ARG A 92 -4.68 -2.71 22.67
CA ARG A 92 -6.03 -2.21 22.33
C ARG A 92 -5.93 -1.29 21.14
N LEU A 93 -6.83 -1.44 20.17
CA LEU A 93 -6.88 -0.60 19.00
C LEU A 93 -8.23 0.10 18.88
N THR A 94 -8.20 1.41 18.68
CA THR A 94 -9.35 2.22 18.28
C THR A 94 -9.09 2.86 16.94
N LEU A 95 -10.00 2.63 15.98
CA LEU A 95 -9.96 3.25 14.67
C LEU A 95 -11.06 4.28 14.54
N THR A 96 -10.72 5.48 14.09
CA THR A 96 -11.69 6.51 13.75
C THR A 96 -11.89 6.58 12.25
N MET A 97 -13.13 6.63 11.80
CA MET A 97 -13.46 6.64 10.37
C MET A 97 -14.83 7.24 10.10
N PRO A 98 -15.08 7.77 8.89
CA PRO A 98 -16.42 8.20 8.49
C PRO A 98 -17.44 7.05 8.54
N GLU A 99 -18.66 7.34 8.97
CA GLU A 99 -19.75 6.36 9.00
C GLU A 99 -20.14 5.78 7.64
N THR A 100 -19.77 6.49 6.56
CA THR A 100 -20.01 6.10 5.17
C THR A 100 -19.15 4.92 4.69
N MET A 101 -18.20 4.46 5.49
CA MET A 101 -17.40 3.26 5.16
C MET A 101 -18.28 2.02 5.08
N SER A 102 -17.94 1.09 4.18
CA SER A 102 -18.71 -0.14 3.94
C SER A 102 -18.88 -0.98 5.21
N ASP A 103 -20.03 -1.63 5.35
CA ASP A 103 -20.30 -2.48 6.50
C ASP A 103 -19.39 -3.71 6.55
N GLU A 104 -18.97 -4.23 5.41
CA GLU A 104 -17.96 -5.31 5.33
C GLU A 104 -16.65 -4.87 6.00
N ARG A 105 -16.19 -3.66 5.71
CA ARG A 105 -14.97 -3.10 6.31
C ARG A 105 -15.10 -2.96 7.82
N LYS A 106 -16.23 -2.42 8.28
CA LYS A 106 -16.52 -2.28 9.72
C LYS A 106 -16.59 -3.64 10.43
N ARG A 107 -17.23 -4.64 9.80
CA ARG A 107 -17.31 -6.01 10.34
C ARG A 107 -15.95 -6.67 10.42
N LEU A 108 -15.12 -6.57 9.37
CA LEU A 108 -13.77 -7.12 9.36
C LEU A 108 -12.90 -6.55 10.48
N LEU A 109 -12.89 -5.24 10.65
CA LEU A 109 -12.10 -4.57 11.68
C LEU A 109 -12.56 -4.96 13.10
N ARG A 110 -13.87 -5.06 13.33
CA ARG A 110 -14.40 -5.55 14.62
C ARG A 110 -14.07 -7.00 14.89
N ALA A 111 -14.11 -7.85 13.85
CA ALA A 111 -13.74 -9.26 13.97
C ALA A 111 -12.26 -9.44 14.36
N LEU A 112 -11.40 -8.50 13.96
CA LEU A 112 -9.99 -8.45 14.36
C LEU A 112 -9.77 -7.76 15.73
N GLY A 113 -10.83 -7.41 16.45
CA GLY A 113 -10.75 -6.85 17.81
C GLY A 113 -10.66 -5.33 17.89
N ALA A 114 -10.73 -4.60 16.78
CA ALA A 114 -10.68 -3.14 16.82
C ALA A 114 -12.00 -2.52 17.32
N THR A 115 -11.88 -1.50 18.17
CA THR A 115 -12.98 -0.59 18.52
C THR A 115 -13.12 0.46 17.42
N LEU A 116 -14.34 0.65 16.90
CA LEU A 116 -14.60 1.64 15.85
C LEU A 116 -15.33 2.86 16.43
N VAL A 117 -14.82 4.04 16.18
CA VAL A 117 -15.47 5.32 16.46
C VAL A 117 -15.82 5.98 15.12
N LEU A 118 -17.11 6.01 14.81
CA LEU A 118 -17.61 6.56 13.56
C LEU A 118 -17.81 8.07 13.70
N THR A 119 -17.43 8.81 12.64
CA THR A 119 -17.60 10.26 12.54
C THR A 119 -18.60 10.59 11.44
N PRO A 120 -19.23 11.78 11.45
CA PRO A 120 -20.16 12.18 10.41
C PRO A 120 -19.54 12.07 9.01
N GLY A 121 -20.29 11.49 8.07
CA GLY A 121 -19.81 11.30 6.70
C GLY A 121 -19.44 12.60 5.99
N ALA A 122 -20.13 13.70 6.31
CA ALA A 122 -19.86 15.03 5.75
C ALA A 122 -18.47 15.58 6.10
N ASP A 123 -17.90 15.17 7.25
CA ASP A 123 -16.59 15.62 7.71
C ASP A 123 -15.42 14.83 7.09
N GLY A 124 -15.72 13.73 6.40
CA GLY A 124 -14.75 12.88 5.73
C GLY A 124 -13.62 12.42 6.65
N MET A 125 -12.42 12.26 6.09
CA MET A 125 -11.23 11.87 6.87
C MET A 125 -10.76 12.96 7.84
N ASN A 126 -11.04 14.25 7.58
CA ASN A 126 -10.69 15.32 8.50
C ASN A 126 -11.42 15.17 9.84
N GLY A 127 -12.70 14.79 9.81
CA GLY A 127 -13.48 14.48 11.01
C GLY A 127 -12.89 13.29 11.78
N ALA A 128 -12.46 12.25 11.08
CA ALA A 128 -11.82 11.10 11.69
C ALA A 128 -10.48 11.44 12.36
N ILE A 129 -9.64 12.26 11.70
CA ILE A 129 -8.35 12.74 12.26
C ILE A 129 -8.59 13.54 13.53
N LYS A 130 -9.47 14.54 13.48
CA LYS A 130 -9.81 15.34 14.65
C LYS A 130 -10.30 14.47 15.81
N LYS A 131 -11.15 13.47 15.51
CA LYS A 131 -11.67 12.56 16.54
C LYS A 131 -10.59 11.66 17.13
N ALA A 132 -9.61 11.21 16.33
CA ALA A 132 -8.45 10.46 16.83
C ALA A 132 -7.62 11.31 17.82
N GLU A 133 -7.37 12.56 17.49
CA GLU A 133 -6.65 13.50 18.37
C GLU A 133 -7.40 13.77 19.69
N GLU A 134 -8.73 13.99 19.63
CA GLU A 134 -9.57 14.13 20.81
C GLU A 134 -9.45 12.90 21.73
N LEU A 135 -9.57 11.70 21.16
CA LEU A 135 -9.46 10.44 21.89
C LEU A 135 -8.08 10.24 22.50
N ARG A 136 -7.02 10.55 21.75
CA ARG A 136 -5.64 10.46 22.24
C ARG A 136 -5.45 11.39 23.46
N ASN A 137 -5.92 12.62 23.38
CA ASN A 137 -5.79 13.60 24.45
C ASN A 137 -6.59 13.19 25.70
N ALA A 138 -7.73 12.47 25.52
CA ALA A 138 -8.54 11.95 26.60
C ALA A 138 -8.07 10.61 27.18
N THR A 139 -7.10 9.96 26.54
CA THR A 139 -6.61 8.61 26.92
C THR A 139 -5.11 8.65 27.21
N PRO A 140 -4.70 8.88 28.47
CA PRO A 140 -3.29 8.93 28.83
C PRO A 140 -2.53 7.66 28.42
N GLY A 141 -1.35 7.81 27.84
CA GLY A 141 -0.51 6.72 27.36
C GLY A 141 -0.97 6.09 26.03
N SER A 142 -1.99 6.61 25.38
CA SER A 142 -2.34 6.19 24.02
C SER A 142 -1.46 6.89 22.98
N VAL A 143 -1.29 6.24 21.81
CA VAL A 143 -0.50 6.76 20.69
C VAL A 143 -1.31 6.80 19.42
N ILE A 144 -1.00 7.77 18.53
CA ILE A 144 -1.39 7.79 17.12
C ILE A 144 -0.12 7.51 16.32
N LEU A 145 -0.13 6.52 15.45
CA LEU A 145 1.07 6.10 14.72
C LEU A 145 1.38 6.97 13.49
N GLN A 146 0.37 7.68 12.96
CA GLN A 146 0.54 8.70 11.90
C GLN A 146 1.17 8.17 10.62
N GLN A 147 0.52 7.23 9.95
CA GLN A 147 1.03 6.54 8.76
C GLN A 147 1.61 7.43 7.65
N PHE A 148 1.17 8.69 7.52
CA PHE A 148 1.63 9.63 6.49
C PHE A 148 2.92 10.38 6.84
N GLU A 149 3.33 10.35 8.11
CA GLU A 149 4.45 11.12 8.64
C GLU A 149 5.48 10.27 9.39
N ASN A 150 5.14 9.03 9.72
CA ASN A 150 5.97 8.13 10.50
C ASN A 150 7.12 7.56 9.66
N ASP A 151 8.35 7.89 10.01
CA ASP A 151 9.55 7.47 9.30
C ASP A 151 9.75 5.94 9.30
N ALA A 152 9.12 5.19 10.25
CA ALA A 152 9.13 3.74 10.24
C ALA A 152 8.42 3.13 9.02
N ASN A 153 7.53 3.90 8.36
CA ASN A 153 6.84 3.47 7.14
C ASN A 153 7.83 3.33 5.96
N PRO A 154 8.48 4.38 5.43
CA PRO A 154 9.46 4.21 4.36
C PRO A 154 10.64 3.31 4.78
N ALA A 155 11.10 3.39 6.02
CA ALA A 155 12.18 2.56 6.51
C ALA A 155 11.84 1.05 6.49
N ALA A 156 10.59 0.66 6.75
CA ALA A 156 10.15 -0.72 6.60
C ALA A 156 10.29 -1.22 5.16
N HIS A 157 9.87 -0.41 4.19
CA HIS A 157 9.98 -0.76 2.78
C HIS A 157 11.42 -0.77 2.27
N GLN A 158 12.27 0.12 2.78
CA GLN A 158 13.69 0.12 2.48
C GLN A 158 14.37 -1.18 2.96
N ARG A 159 14.12 -1.58 4.21
CA ARG A 159 14.75 -2.78 4.82
C ARG A 159 14.17 -4.10 4.35
N THR A 160 12.94 -4.14 3.84
CA THR A 160 12.25 -5.39 3.50
C THR A 160 11.85 -5.43 2.03
N THR A 161 10.84 -4.69 1.60
CA THR A 161 10.28 -4.76 0.25
C THR A 161 11.33 -4.49 -0.84
N GLY A 162 12.18 -3.47 -0.65
CA GLY A 162 13.25 -3.13 -1.59
C GLY A 162 14.32 -4.21 -1.67
N GLU A 163 14.78 -4.71 -0.53
CA GLU A 163 15.78 -5.78 -0.46
C GLU A 163 15.24 -7.11 -0.99
N GLU A 164 13.95 -7.42 -0.75
CA GLU A 164 13.30 -8.58 -1.34
C GLU A 164 13.27 -8.47 -2.88
N ILE A 165 12.87 -7.32 -3.44
CA ILE A 165 12.87 -7.11 -4.89
C ILE A 165 14.27 -7.26 -5.46
N TRP A 166 15.29 -6.64 -4.83
CA TRP A 166 16.68 -6.74 -5.27
C TRP A 166 17.16 -8.20 -5.31
N THR A 167 16.95 -8.90 -4.20
CA THR A 167 17.41 -10.30 -4.06
C THR A 167 16.66 -11.25 -5.00
N ASP A 168 15.32 -11.11 -5.07
CA ASP A 168 14.46 -12.02 -5.84
C ASP A 168 14.57 -11.79 -7.37
N THR A 169 15.18 -10.66 -7.81
CA THR A 169 15.50 -10.38 -9.21
C THR A 169 16.97 -10.64 -9.55
N ASP A 170 17.78 -11.15 -8.62
CA ASP A 170 19.25 -11.23 -8.77
C ASP A 170 19.88 -9.87 -9.18
N GLY A 171 19.25 -8.75 -8.76
CA GLY A 171 19.68 -7.39 -9.09
C GLY A 171 19.32 -6.93 -10.51
N GLU A 172 18.51 -7.66 -11.25
CA GLU A 172 18.16 -7.33 -12.64
C GLU A 172 17.01 -6.30 -12.78
N VAL A 173 16.49 -5.76 -11.67
CA VAL A 173 15.47 -4.73 -11.73
C VAL A 173 16.01 -3.42 -12.34
N ASP A 174 15.30 -2.87 -13.33
CA ASP A 174 15.64 -1.60 -14.00
C ASP A 174 14.64 -0.50 -13.70
N ILE A 175 13.36 -0.85 -13.57
CA ILE A 175 12.28 0.11 -13.30
C ILE A 175 11.39 -0.47 -12.19
N PHE A 176 11.10 0.33 -11.18
CA PHE A 176 10.15 0.02 -10.12
C PHE A 176 8.94 0.95 -10.20
N VAL A 177 7.73 0.37 -10.17
CA VAL A 177 6.47 1.11 -10.29
C VAL A 177 5.58 0.85 -9.08
N ALA A 178 5.11 1.90 -8.41
CA ALA A 178 4.18 1.78 -7.30
C ALA A 178 3.23 2.98 -7.18
N GLY A 179 1.99 2.70 -6.77
CA GLY A 179 1.00 3.72 -6.43
C GLY A 179 1.32 4.45 -5.13
N VAL A 180 1.00 5.75 -5.06
CA VAL A 180 1.31 6.62 -3.92
C VAL A 180 0.07 6.90 -3.07
N GLY A 181 -0.03 6.19 -1.94
CA GLY A 181 -0.94 6.51 -0.85
C GLY A 181 -0.24 7.33 0.23
N THR A 182 0.50 6.68 1.11
CA THR A 182 1.32 7.34 2.15
C THR A 182 2.70 7.77 1.66
N GLY A 183 3.12 7.32 0.48
CA GLY A 183 4.45 7.57 -0.07
C GLY A 183 5.53 6.58 0.36
N GLY A 184 5.36 5.91 1.49
CA GLY A 184 6.41 5.08 2.10
C GLY A 184 6.89 3.92 1.22
N THR A 185 5.98 3.25 0.50
CA THR A 185 6.35 2.13 -0.37
C THR A 185 7.28 2.57 -1.50
N VAL A 186 6.85 3.55 -2.29
CA VAL A 186 7.66 3.99 -3.45
C VAL A 186 8.98 4.59 -3.02
N SER A 187 8.98 5.38 -1.93
CA SER A 187 10.19 6.03 -1.41
C SER A 187 11.19 5.02 -0.83
N GLY A 188 10.74 4.17 0.10
CA GLY A 188 11.64 3.21 0.73
C GLY A 188 12.20 2.18 -0.24
N VAL A 189 11.37 1.69 -1.18
CA VAL A 189 11.86 0.76 -2.22
C VAL A 189 12.84 1.45 -3.17
N ALA A 190 12.52 2.68 -3.62
CA ALA A 190 13.40 3.44 -4.49
C ALA A 190 14.78 3.67 -3.85
N GLU A 191 14.81 4.07 -2.58
CA GLU A 191 16.06 4.25 -1.83
C GLU A 191 16.88 2.98 -1.70
N ALA A 192 16.23 1.84 -1.40
CA ALA A 192 16.91 0.56 -1.32
C ALA A 192 17.51 0.15 -2.67
N LEU A 193 16.71 0.17 -3.74
CA LEU A 193 17.16 -0.24 -5.06
C LEU A 193 18.27 0.65 -5.62
N LYS A 194 18.14 1.97 -5.43
CA LYS A 194 19.17 2.94 -5.87
C LYS A 194 20.46 2.88 -5.05
N ALA A 195 20.41 2.39 -3.82
CA ALA A 195 21.61 2.12 -3.03
C ALA A 195 22.45 0.98 -3.64
N HIS A 196 21.80 -0.01 -4.24
CA HIS A 196 22.46 -1.11 -4.95
C HIS A 196 22.81 -0.75 -6.40
N LYS A 197 21.85 -0.15 -7.13
CA LYS A 197 21.96 0.20 -8.55
C LYS A 197 21.38 1.59 -8.77
N PRO A 198 22.21 2.66 -8.78
CA PRO A 198 21.75 4.05 -8.90
C PRO A 198 20.90 4.35 -10.14
N GLU A 199 21.05 3.54 -11.19
CA GLU A 199 20.35 3.68 -12.48
C GLU A 199 18.91 3.17 -12.45
N VAL A 200 18.46 2.50 -11.38
CA VAL A 200 17.07 2.04 -11.25
C VAL A 200 16.15 3.26 -11.29
N ARG A 201 15.19 3.21 -12.22
CA ARG A 201 14.14 4.23 -12.29
C ARG A 201 12.99 3.90 -11.35
N ALA A 202 12.67 4.82 -10.45
CA ALA A 202 11.52 4.73 -9.57
C ALA A 202 10.35 5.58 -10.12
N VAL A 203 9.22 4.93 -10.34
CA VAL A 203 8.03 5.53 -10.93
C VAL A 203 6.89 5.52 -9.92
N ALA A 204 6.43 6.71 -9.57
CA ALA A 204 5.26 6.92 -8.72
C ALA A 204 3.99 6.99 -9.57
N VAL A 205 2.89 6.40 -9.08
CA VAL A 205 1.59 6.46 -9.73
C VAL A 205 0.60 7.21 -8.86
N GLU A 206 -0.11 8.16 -9.47
CA GLU A 206 -1.17 8.94 -8.83
C GLU A 206 -2.45 8.96 -9.69
N PRO A 207 -3.64 9.29 -9.11
CA PRO A 207 -4.85 9.45 -9.91
C PRO A 207 -4.77 10.69 -10.82
N GLU A 208 -5.12 10.54 -12.09
CA GLU A 208 -5.15 11.63 -13.08
C GLU A 208 -6.05 12.79 -12.62
N SER A 209 -7.20 12.49 -12.00
CA SER A 209 -8.12 13.52 -11.50
C SER A 209 -7.67 14.17 -10.17
N SER A 210 -6.56 13.72 -9.59
CA SER A 210 -5.97 14.27 -8.36
C SER A 210 -4.43 14.28 -8.45
N PRO A 211 -3.83 14.95 -9.46
CA PRO A 211 -2.42 14.84 -9.79
C PRO A 211 -1.55 15.76 -8.92
N VAL A 212 -1.63 15.59 -7.61
CA VAL A 212 -0.98 16.47 -6.62
C VAL A 212 0.54 16.35 -6.66
N LEU A 213 1.07 15.15 -6.93
CA LEU A 213 2.52 14.90 -7.01
C LEU A 213 3.12 15.54 -8.27
N SER A 214 2.34 15.63 -9.35
CA SER A 214 2.69 16.33 -10.59
C SER A 214 2.43 17.84 -10.54
N GLY A 215 2.07 18.41 -9.36
CA GLY A 215 1.84 19.85 -9.18
C GLY A 215 0.42 20.32 -9.52
N GLY A 216 -0.52 19.39 -9.76
CA GLY A 216 -1.94 19.69 -9.98
C GLY A 216 -2.72 19.88 -8.67
N LYS A 217 -4.03 20.04 -8.80
CA LYS A 217 -4.93 20.21 -7.66
C LYS A 217 -5.53 18.87 -7.23
N PRO A 218 -5.82 18.68 -5.93
CA PRO A 218 -6.57 17.52 -5.48
C PRO A 218 -7.99 17.50 -6.08
N GLY A 219 -8.46 16.32 -6.42
CA GLY A 219 -9.79 16.10 -6.97
C GLY A 219 -10.36 14.73 -6.59
N PRO A 220 -11.66 14.51 -6.79
CA PRO A 220 -12.30 13.23 -6.51
C PRO A 220 -11.86 12.15 -7.50
N HIS A 221 -11.59 10.96 -6.99
CA HIS A 221 -11.23 9.78 -7.80
C HIS A 221 -11.77 8.49 -7.17
N LYS A 222 -11.74 7.40 -7.93
CA LYS A 222 -12.23 6.08 -7.50
C LYS A 222 -11.12 5.08 -7.19
N ILE A 223 -9.86 5.47 -7.30
CA ILE A 223 -8.70 4.59 -7.07
C ILE A 223 -8.41 4.55 -5.57
N GLN A 224 -9.09 3.66 -4.85
CA GLN A 224 -8.90 3.50 -3.41
C GLN A 224 -7.47 3.06 -3.10
N GLY A 225 -6.89 3.63 -2.03
CA GLY A 225 -5.56 3.27 -1.52
C GLY A 225 -4.43 4.20 -1.95
N ILE A 226 -4.63 5.03 -2.98
CA ILE A 226 -3.69 6.07 -3.43
C ILE A 226 -4.37 7.42 -3.55
N GLY A 227 -3.62 8.48 -3.83
CA GLY A 227 -4.16 9.81 -4.08
C GLY A 227 -4.78 10.46 -2.84
N ALA A 228 -3.98 10.67 -1.79
CA ALA A 228 -4.43 11.24 -0.51
C ALA A 228 -4.94 12.70 -0.59
N GLY A 229 -4.76 13.37 -1.75
CA GLY A 229 -5.15 14.77 -1.95
C GLY A 229 -4.11 15.78 -1.41
N PHE A 230 -3.01 15.32 -0.92
CA PHE A 230 -1.84 16.11 -0.50
C PHE A 230 -0.56 15.32 -0.72
N LYS A 231 0.61 16.01 -0.69
CA LYS A 231 1.92 15.35 -0.75
C LYS A 231 2.29 14.85 0.66
N PRO A 232 2.37 13.53 0.88
CA PRO A 232 2.74 12.97 2.18
C PRO A 232 4.19 13.31 2.56
N LYS A 233 4.48 13.40 3.87
CA LYS A 233 5.86 13.57 4.36
C LYS A 233 6.75 12.37 3.97
N ASN A 234 6.19 11.17 3.98
CA ASN A 234 6.88 9.94 3.60
C ASN A 234 7.10 9.77 2.09
N TYR A 235 6.69 10.74 1.27
CA TYR A 235 7.00 10.77 -0.16
C TYR A 235 8.30 11.55 -0.40
N HIS A 236 9.39 10.83 -0.58
CA HIS A 236 10.73 11.37 -0.79
C HIS A 236 10.94 11.66 -2.28
N SER A 237 10.55 12.85 -2.72
CA SER A 237 10.58 13.23 -4.14
C SER A 237 11.93 13.05 -4.81
N ASP A 238 13.03 13.19 -4.07
CA ASP A 238 14.38 13.10 -4.60
C ASP A 238 14.78 11.68 -4.99
N ALA A 239 14.07 10.66 -4.46
CA ALA A 239 14.25 9.27 -4.83
C ALA A 239 13.43 8.86 -6.07
N ILE A 240 12.47 9.71 -6.52
CA ILE A 240 11.50 9.38 -7.57
C ILE A 240 11.87 10.07 -8.88
N ASP A 241 11.96 9.32 -9.96
CA ASP A 241 12.36 9.83 -11.28
C ASP A 241 11.18 10.30 -12.13
N THR A 242 10.02 9.68 -11.96
CA THR A 242 8.85 9.98 -12.78
C THR A 242 7.56 9.79 -11.99
N VAL A 243 6.57 10.62 -12.26
CA VAL A 243 5.19 10.46 -11.77
C VAL A 243 4.29 10.22 -12.97
N ILE A 244 3.50 9.15 -12.95
CA ILE A 244 2.53 8.81 -14.00
C ILE A 244 1.12 8.94 -13.43
N PRO A 245 0.30 9.88 -13.93
CA PRO A 245 -1.12 9.95 -13.63
C PRO A 245 -1.86 8.82 -14.35
N VAL A 246 -2.80 8.14 -13.65
CA VAL A 246 -3.62 7.06 -14.20
C VAL A 246 -5.09 7.36 -13.99
N SER A 247 -5.91 7.13 -15.01
CA SER A 247 -7.35 7.33 -14.95
C SER A 247 -8.04 6.26 -14.11
N ASN A 248 -9.28 6.54 -13.65
CA ASN A 248 -10.08 5.51 -12.96
C ASN A 248 -10.38 4.31 -13.87
N GLU A 249 -10.57 4.56 -15.16
CA GLU A 249 -10.89 3.55 -16.17
C GLU A 249 -9.71 2.61 -16.40
N ASP A 250 -8.52 3.17 -16.60
CA ASP A 250 -7.30 2.38 -16.77
C ASP A 250 -6.99 1.56 -15.52
N ALA A 251 -7.19 2.12 -14.32
CA ALA A 251 -7.01 1.38 -13.06
C ALA A 251 -7.96 0.17 -12.97
N PHE A 252 -9.23 0.34 -13.35
CA PHE A 252 -10.21 -0.75 -13.36
C PHE A 252 -9.91 -1.77 -14.45
N SER A 253 -9.58 -1.31 -15.66
CA SER A 253 -9.21 -2.16 -16.78
C SER A 253 -7.98 -3.00 -16.48
N GLY A 254 -6.93 -2.38 -15.92
CA GLY A 254 -5.70 -3.06 -15.55
C GLY A 254 -5.91 -4.14 -14.49
N ALA A 255 -6.70 -3.89 -13.45
CA ALA A 255 -7.02 -4.91 -12.44
C ALA A 255 -7.81 -6.08 -13.03
N ARG A 256 -8.76 -5.79 -13.93
CA ARG A 256 -9.53 -6.84 -14.64
C ARG A 256 -8.65 -7.64 -15.60
N GLN A 257 -7.71 -7.00 -16.27
CA GLN A 257 -6.75 -7.65 -17.17
C GLN A 257 -5.88 -8.63 -16.39
N LEU A 258 -5.30 -8.21 -15.25
CA LEU A 258 -4.53 -9.09 -14.36
C LEU A 258 -5.34 -10.29 -13.89
N ALA A 259 -6.60 -10.08 -13.48
CA ALA A 259 -7.46 -11.18 -13.04
C ALA A 259 -7.75 -12.18 -14.18
N LYS A 260 -8.01 -11.70 -15.40
CA LYS A 260 -8.38 -12.54 -16.55
C LYS A 260 -7.20 -13.25 -17.21
N GLN A 261 -6.04 -12.58 -17.30
CA GLN A 261 -4.89 -13.11 -18.03
C GLN A 261 -3.91 -13.84 -17.11
N GLU A 262 -3.70 -13.36 -15.89
CA GLU A 262 -2.70 -13.90 -14.95
C GLU A 262 -3.33 -14.61 -13.74
N GLY A 263 -4.66 -14.55 -13.59
CA GLY A 263 -5.33 -15.10 -12.40
C GLY A 263 -5.08 -14.30 -11.13
N LEU A 264 -4.51 -13.11 -11.23
CA LEU A 264 -4.19 -12.23 -10.11
C LEU A 264 -5.39 -11.34 -9.78
N LEU A 265 -6.21 -11.76 -8.82
CA LEU A 265 -7.34 -10.97 -8.32
C LEU A 265 -6.83 -9.88 -7.37
N VAL A 266 -6.65 -8.67 -7.89
CA VAL A 266 -6.02 -7.54 -7.19
C VAL A 266 -6.94 -6.32 -7.07
N GLY A 267 -6.59 -5.38 -6.18
CA GLY A 267 -7.36 -4.17 -5.95
C GLY A 267 -7.18 -3.10 -7.02
N ILE A 268 -7.95 -2.00 -6.88
CA ILE A 268 -8.00 -0.90 -7.86
C ILE A 268 -6.62 -0.23 -8.02
N SER A 269 -5.93 0.05 -6.92
CA SER A 269 -4.60 0.66 -6.96
C SER A 269 -3.53 -0.24 -7.56
N SER A 270 -3.70 -1.56 -7.47
CA SER A 270 -2.87 -2.54 -8.19
C SER A 270 -3.05 -2.40 -9.70
N GLY A 271 -4.31 -2.25 -10.15
CA GLY A 271 -4.61 -2.01 -11.55
C GLY A 271 -4.03 -0.69 -12.07
N ALA A 272 -4.07 0.38 -11.25
CA ALA A 272 -3.43 1.65 -11.60
C ALA A 272 -1.92 1.51 -11.77
N ALA A 273 -1.23 0.87 -10.81
CA ALA A 273 0.21 0.64 -10.90
C ALA A 273 0.57 -0.24 -12.11
N PHE A 274 -0.22 -1.29 -12.36
CA PHE A 274 -0.04 -2.17 -13.51
C PHE A 274 -0.23 -1.42 -14.84
N SER A 275 -1.25 -0.58 -14.98
CA SER A 275 -1.49 0.19 -16.23
C SER A 275 -0.31 1.11 -16.54
N ALA A 276 0.26 1.78 -15.54
CA ALA A 276 1.46 2.60 -15.72
C ALA A 276 2.68 1.73 -16.09
N ALA A 277 2.86 0.56 -15.47
CA ALA A 277 3.95 -0.36 -15.79
C ALA A 277 3.81 -0.94 -17.21
N LEU A 278 2.60 -1.25 -17.64
CA LEU A 278 2.30 -1.74 -18.98
C LEU A 278 2.60 -0.68 -20.05
N GLU A 279 2.26 0.58 -19.78
CA GLU A 279 2.61 1.70 -20.67
C GLU A 279 4.13 1.83 -20.81
N LEU A 280 4.88 1.76 -19.72
CA LEU A 280 6.34 1.77 -19.75
C LEU A 280 6.92 0.57 -20.50
N ALA A 281 6.34 -0.62 -20.32
CA ALA A 281 6.81 -1.83 -20.99
C ALA A 281 6.61 -1.82 -22.53
N LYS A 282 5.68 -1.01 -23.02
CA LYS A 282 5.45 -0.79 -24.47
C LYS A 282 6.43 0.19 -25.11
N GLN A 283 7.16 0.97 -24.31
CA GLN A 283 8.10 1.97 -24.82
C GLN A 283 9.35 1.31 -25.38
N PRO A 284 9.79 1.66 -26.60
CA PRO A 284 10.96 1.04 -27.23
C PRO A 284 12.26 1.15 -26.42
N GLU A 285 12.43 2.26 -25.70
CA GLU A 285 13.60 2.49 -24.83
C GLU A 285 13.67 1.57 -23.62
N ASN A 286 12.61 0.84 -23.34
CA ASN A 286 12.54 -0.14 -22.27
C ASN A 286 12.65 -1.60 -22.76
N GLU A 287 12.96 -1.82 -24.05
CA GLU A 287 13.26 -3.15 -24.59
C GLU A 287 14.38 -3.82 -23.80
N GLY A 288 14.16 -5.06 -23.37
CA GLY A 288 15.10 -5.87 -22.58
C GLY A 288 15.22 -5.50 -21.10
N LYS A 289 14.49 -4.46 -20.63
CA LYS A 289 14.49 -4.08 -19.22
C LYS A 289 13.51 -4.90 -18.39
N THR A 290 13.86 -5.09 -17.12
CA THR A 290 13.00 -5.70 -16.11
C THR A 290 12.25 -4.60 -15.35
N ILE A 291 10.92 -4.61 -15.45
CA ILE A 291 10.00 -3.68 -14.78
C ILE A 291 9.29 -4.42 -13.65
N VAL A 292 9.50 -4.00 -12.43
CA VAL A 292 8.81 -4.54 -11.25
C VAL A 292 7.68 -3.60 -10.85
N VAL A 293 6.44 -4.12 -10.85
CA VAL A 293 5.26 -3.39 -10.39
C VAL A 293 4.75 -3.96 -9.07
N LEU A 294 4.51 -3.10 -8.09
CA LEU A 294 3.97 -3.52 -6.80
C LEU A 294 2.43 -3.51 -6.86
N LEU A 295 1.83 -4.67 -6.52
CA LEU A 295 0.39 -4.89 -6.42
C LEU A 295 -0.01 -4.92 -4.94
N PRO A 296 -0.61 -3.82 -4.41
CA PRO A 296 -0.72 -3.61 -2.96
C PRO A 296 -1.62 -4.57 -2.21
N ASP A 297 -2.74 -5.02 -2.79
CA ASP A 297 -3.75 -5.78 -2.06
C ASP A 297 -4.62 -6.69 -2.93
N THR A 298 -5.44 -7.52 -2.26
CA THR A 298 -6.40 -8.43 -2.89
C THR A 298 -7.63 -7.72 -3.44
N GLY A 299 -8.12 -8.20 -4.57
CA GLY A 299 -9.37 -7.75 -5.20
C GLY A 299 -10.64 -8.11 -4.45
N GLU A 300 -10.59 -9.09 -3.53
CA GLU A 300 -11.76 -9.50 -2.73
C GLU A 300 -12.36 -8.34 -1.92
N ARG A 301 -11.55 -7.34 -1.57
CA ARG A 301 -11.98 -6.13 -0.85
C ARG A 301 -12.83 -5.18 -1.69
N TYR A 302 -12.96 -5.44 -3.00
CA TYR A 302 -13.56 -4.54 -3.99
C TYR A 302 -14.70 -5.19 -4.76
N LEU A 303 -15.17 -6.38 -4.36
CA LEU A 303 -16.25 -7.13 -5.05
C LEU A 303 -17.58 -6.37 -5.08
N SER A 304 -17.84 -5.53 -4.07
CA SER A 304 -19.03 -4.66 -3.99
C SER A 304 -18.85 -3.30 -4.70
N THR A 305 -17.69 -3.07 -5.35
CA THR A 305 -17.40 -1.85 -6.08
C THR A 305 -17.58 -2.02 -7.58
N PRO A 306 -17.61 -0.94 -8.38
CA PRO A 306 -17.66 -1.03 -9.84
C PRO A 306 -16.47 -1.76 -10.50
N LEU A 307 -15.42 -2.09 -9.74
CA LEU A 307 -14.25 -2.80 -10.27
C LEU A 307 -14.65 -4.12 -10.95
N PHE A 308 -15.47 -4.94 -10.31
CA PHE A 308 -15.84 -6.27 -10.81
C PHE A 308 -17.32 -6.41 -11.21
N VAL A 309 -18.09 -5.32 -11.12
CA VAL A 309 -19.44 -5.31 -11.69
C VAL A 309 -19.29 -5.27 -13.20
N THR A 310 -19.41 -6.40 -13.85
CA THR A 310 -19.60 -6.51 -15.31
C THR A 310 -21.08 -6.71 -15.57
N GLU A 311 -21.66 -5.87 -16.41
CA GLU A 311 -22.99 -6.10 -16.96
C GLU A 311 -23.05 -7.42 -17.74
#